data_106a19bad3b10ca45a9a9db14d5a6496
#
_entry.id   106a19bad3b10ca45a9a9db14d5a6496
#
_cell.length_a   1.000
_cell.length_b   1.000
_cell.length_c   1.000
_cell.angle_alpha   90.00
_cell.angle_beta   90.00
_cell.angle_gamma   90.00
#
_symmetry.space_group_name_H-M   'P 1'
#
loop_
_entity.id
_entity.type
_entity.pdbx_description
1 polymer ?
#
loop_
_entity_poly.entity_id
_entity_poly.type
_entity_poly.pdbx_seq_one_letter_code
_entity_poly.pdbx_strand_id
1 'polypeptide(L)'
;TSNLWLMDSDGHNPRQISNEKTALIHTPSWSPDGDYIAVTKGFMSSRSIPAGEIWMYHRSGGDGVMVTERAYGPHTQKNMTDPAFSPDGKYLYYTDDVTSGRIWQYGKNSTTELFNIMRHDLETGESSSYIGGAGGAIVPTPSPDGKHMAYLKREDTKTVLYLKDLKSGVDRRLSTEIERDHQETFGSEGNFAYFDWTPDGRHIVYWTAGKLHKLNVQSLDDVVIPVHISIEKQVQQPPRYAVDVAPDTFDVKMIRWASLSPTKQTAVYQALGKLYLRDIKSGRVKRLTRQNEHDEFYPSFSRDGKSIVYTTWSDKDLGSVRVVSASGGIGSTVTTEPGIYVEPKFSPKGNNIVFRRLTGGYLLSPEWSLEPGIYLADRKAKTMEKVTEDGFNAHFAADEDRLYFTSYAPESKYTELELYSVDLKGRDERTLLKGDKVTEYQLSPDGKWIGYTHQNNAFVAPFLSTGLQQELDIEDSGLPVAQVSKRAGEYLSWSAGSDRLSWSHGATVFS
;
A
#
# COMPACT_ATOMS: atom_id res chain seq x y z
N THR A 1 -22.92 -4.02 -15.62
CA THR A 1 -23.07 -3.31 -16.92
C THR A 1 -23.90 -2.05 -16.73
N SER A 2 -23.53 -0.96 -17.36
CA SER A 2 -24.33 0.26 -17.49
C SER A 2 -24.47 0.62 -18.96
N ASN A 3 -25.56 1.33 -19.28
CA ASN A 3 -25.84 1.76 -20.64
C ASN A 3 -26.11 3.26 -20.69
N LEU A 4 -25.86 3.86 -21.85
CA LEU A 4 -26.15 5.26 -22.13
C LEU A 4 -27.64 5.43 -22.44
N TRP A 5 -28.23 6.40 -21.77
CA TRP A 5 -29.64 6.78 -21.95
C TRP A 5 -29.75 8.27 -22.24
N LEU A 6 -30.69 8.65 -23.04
CA LEU A 6 -31.11 10.04 -23.28
C LEU A 6 -32.50 10.22 -22.75
N MET A 7 -32.75 11.42 -22.23
CA MET A 7 -34.07 11.88 -21.83
C MET A 7 -34.17 13.39 -22.08
N ASP A 8 -35.38 13.91 -22.08
CA ASP A 8 -35.61 15.35 -22.16
C ASP A 8 -35.10 16.03 -20.87
N SER A 9 -34.86 17.34 -20.93
CA SER A 9 -34.33 18.11 -19.80
C SER A 9 -35.23 18.14 -18.56
N ASP A 10 -36.52 17.83 -18.73
CA ASP A 10 -37.51 17.68 -17.67
C ASP A 10 -37.59 16.24 -17.11
N GLY A 11 -36.77 15.33 -17.63
CA GLY A 11 -36.72 13.93 -17.20
C GLY A 11 -37.69 12.99 -17.92
N HIS A 12 -38.43 13.46 -18.91
CA HIS A 12 -39.37 12.67 -19.68
C HIS A 12 -38.70 11.98 -20.88
N ASN A 13 -39.44 11.05 -21.51
CA ASN A 13 -39.03 10.34 -22.72
C ASN A 13 -37.66 9.66 -22.68
N PRO A 14 -37.31 8.89 -21.62
CA PRO A 14 -36.05 8.20 -21.56
C PRO A 14 -35.95 7.14 -22.66
N ARG A 15 -34.86 7.13 -23.41
CA ARG A 15 -34.56 6.13 -24.41
C ARG A 15 -33.11 5.65 -24.28
N GLN A 16 -32.93 4.36 -24.44
CA GLN A 16 -31.61 3.74 -24.40
C GLN A 16 -30.88 3.96 -25.73
N ILE A 17 -29.61 4.38 -25.65
CA ILE A 17 -28.73 4.66 -26.79
C ILE A 17 -27.76 3.51 -27.04
N SER A 18 -27.16 2.96 -25.99
CA SER A 18 -26.21 1.84 -26.10
C SER A 18 -26.84 0.52 -25.63
N ASN A 19 -26.29 -0.61 -26.06
CA ASN A 19 -26.75 -1.94 -25.65
C ASN A 19 -25.58 -2.81 -25.17
N GLU A 20 -24.83 -2.32 -24.19
CA GLU A 20 -23.68 -3.01 -23.66
C GLU A 20 -24.09 -4.17 -22.75
N LYS A 21 -23.44 -5.33 -22.95
CA LYS A 21 -23.72 -6.55 -22.17
C LYS A 21 -22.68 -6.81 -21.09
N THR A 22 -21.45 -6.38 -21.30
CA THR A 22 -20.31 -6.66 -20.42
C THR A 22 -19.52 -5.42 -20.01
N ALA A 23 -19.63 -4.34 -20.76
CA ALA A 23 -18.93 -3.07 -20.47
C ALA A 23 -19.74 -2.16 -19.54
N LEU A 24 -19.04 -1.19 -18.96
CA LEU A 24 -19.61 -0.10 -18.16
C LEU A 24 -19.49 1.20 -18.97
N ILE A 25 -20.60 1.89 -19.19
CA ILE A 25 -20.60 3.22 -19.79
C ILE A 25 -20.74 4.27 -18.69
N HIS A 26 -19.83 5.23 -18.68
CA HIS A 26 -19.86 6.34 -17.72
C HIS A 26 -19.23 7.61 -18.31
N THR A 27 -19.27 8.70 -17.56
CA THR A 27 -18.71 10.03 -17.91
C THR A 27 -19.13 10.56 -19.30
N PRO A 28 -20.44 10.69 -19.61
CA PRO A 28 -20.87 11.15 -20.90
C PRO A 28 -20.59 12.65 -21.09
N SER A 29 -20.19 13.02 -22.31
CA SER A 29 -20.00 14.41 -22.76
C SER A 29 -20.56 14.60 -24.16
N TRP A 30 -21.36 15.64 -24.35
CA TRP A 30 -21.94 15.98 -25.64
C TRP A 30 -20.93 16.64 -26.57
N SER A 31 -21.01 16.28 -27.85
CA SER A 31 -20.38 17.08 -28.91
C SER A 31 -21.08 18.43 -29.05
N PRO A 32 -20.38 19.51 -29.46
CA PRO A 32 -20.96 20.85 -29.57
C PRO A 32 -22.14 20.96 -30.56
N ASP A 33 -22.14 20.10 -31.58
CA ASP A 33 -23.26 20.01 -32.56
C ASP A 33 -24.48 19.22 -32.04
N GLY A 34 -24.29 18.51 -30.90
CA GLY A 34 -25.35 17.70 -30.28
C GLY A 34 -25.66 16.38 -30.99
N ASP A 35 -24.83 15.92 -31.90
CA ASP A 35 -25.06 14.68 -32.66
C ASP A 35 -24.37 13.47 -32.04
N TYR A 36 -23.30 13.68 -31.28
CA TYR A 36 -22.53 12.62 -30.65
C TYR A 36 -22.38 12.80 -29.15
N ILE A 37 -22.14 11.68 -28.47
CA ILE A 37 -21.87 11.61 -27.04
C ILE A 37 -20.57 10.79 -26.86
N ALA A 38 -19.51 11.45 -26.39
CA ALA A 38 -18.31 10.77 -25.98
C ALA A 38 -18.52 10.18 -24.57
N VAL A 39 -18.00 9.01 -24.35
CA VAL A 39 -18.12 8.28 -23.07
C VAL A 39 -16.84 7.55 -22.73
N THR A 40 -16.66 7.24 -21.47
CA THR A 40 -15.74 6.19 -21.06
C THR A 40 -16.47 4.86 -21.15
N LYS A 41 -15.89 3.89 -21.91
CA LYS A 41 -16.33 2.51 -21.95
C LYS A 41 -15.37 1.65 -21.15
N GLY A 42 -15.80 1.23 -19.96
CA GLY A 42 -15.02 0.47 -19.01
C GLY A 42 -15.11 -1.04 -19.25
N PHE A 43 -13.97 -1.70 -19.18
CA PHE A 43 -13.83 -3.15 -19.31
C PHE A 43 -13.16 -3.70 -18.06
N MET A 44 -13.50 -4.94 -17.70
CA MET A 44 -12.77 -5.64 -16.65
C MET A 44 -11.46 -6.16 -17.20
N SER A 45 -10.37 -5.74 -16.62
CA SER A 45 -9.03 -6.23 -16.91
C SER A 45 -8.62 -7.39 -16.00
N SER A 46 -7.34 -7.71 -15.97
CA SER A 46 -6.80 -8.69 -15.03
C SER A 46 -7.02 -8.25 -13.57
N ARG A 47 -7.24 -9.22 -12.67
CA ARG A 47 -7.45 -9.02 -11.23
C ARG A 47 -8.68 -8.15 -10.88
N SER A 48 -9.68 -8.15 -11.74
CA SER A 48 -10.92 -7.39 -11.56
C SER A 48 -10.74 -5.86 -11.46
N ILE A 49 -9.65 -5.33 -11.99
CA ILE A 49 -9.43 -3.88 -12.05
C ILE A 49 -10.01 -3.37 -13.37
N PRO A 50 -10.85 -2.32 -13.35
CA PRO A 50 -11.40 -1.74 -14.56
C PRO A 50 -10.31 -1.01 -15.38
N ALA A 51 -10.53 -0.99 -16.70
CA ALA A 51 -9.75 -0.20 -17.64
C ALA A 51 -10.69 0.42 -18.66
N GLY A 52 -10.53 1.70 -18.96
CA GLY A 52 -11.41 2.48 -19.81
C GLY A 52 -10.80 2.80 -21.17
N GLU A 53 -11.67 2.93 -22.15
CA GLU A 53 -11.42 3.48 -23.47
C GLU A 53 -12.39 4.62 -23.75
N ILE A 54 -12.02 5.55 -24.62
CA ILE A 54 -12.92 6.61 -25.05
C ILE A 54 -13.67 6.16 -26.31
N TRP A 55 -15.00 6.21 -26.21
CA TRP A 55 -15.90 5.84 -27.30
C TRP A 55 -16.89 6.97 -27.61
N MET A 56 -17.38 7.03 -28.82
CA MET A 56 -18.45 7.93 -29.24
C MET A 56 -19.69 7.17 -29.71
N TYR A 57 -20.84 7.62 -29.25
CA TYR A 57 -22.14 7.11 -29.69
C TYR A 57 -22.92 8.20 -30.39
N HIS A 58 -23.58 7.88 -31.48
CA HIS A 58 -24.53 8.79 -32.10
C HIS A 58 -25.80 8.88 -31.24
N ARG A 59 -26.38 10.07 -31.14
CA ARG A 59 -27.59 10.26 -30.31
C ARG A 59 -28.80 9.40 -30.73
N SER A 60 -28.83 8.90 -31.96
CA SER A 60 -29.88 7.97 -32.42
C SER A 60 -29.66 6.53 -32.03
N GLY A 61 -28.51 6.18 -31.45
CA GLY A 61 -28.12 4.81 -31.06
C GLY A 61 -27.02 4.25 -31.94
N GLY A 62 -26.77 2.94 -31.77
CA GLY A 62 -25.71 2.19 -32.45
C GLY A 62 -24.72 1.57 -31.47
N ASP A 63 -23.73 0.82 -31.99
CA ASP A 63 -22.75 0.10 -31.15
C ASP A 63 -21.59 0.98 -30.67
N GLY A 64 -21.56 2.27 -31.10
CA GLY A 64 -20.50 3.20 -30.80
C GLY A 64 -19.24 2.97 -31.63
N VAL A 65 -18.38 3.98 -31.65
CA VAL A 65 -17.07 3.96 -32.32
C VAL A 65 -15.98 4.24 -31.30
N MET A 66 -14.95 3.41 -31.27
CA MET A 66 -13.76 3.62 -30.43
C MET A 66 -12.97 4.82 -30.96
N VAL A 67 -12.62 5.75 -30.07
CA VAL A 67 -11.78 6.92 -30.37
C VAL A 67 -10.34 6.68 -29.98
N THR A 68 -10.13 6.09 -28.80
CA THR A 68 -8.79 5.81 -28.27
C THR A 68 -8.70 4.36 -27.82
N GLU A 69 -7.60 3.69 -28.19
CA GLU A 69 -7.32 2.34 -27.77
C GLU A 69 -6.47 2.32 -26.51
N ARG A 70 -6.72 1.37 -25.63
CA ARG A 70 -5.93 1.15 -24.40
C ARG A 70 -4.48 0.83 -24.71
N ALA A 71 -3.56 1.53 -24.10
CA ALA A 71 -2.15 1.15 -24.10
C ALA A 71 -1.98 -0.26 -23.49
N TYR A 72 -1.05 -1.05 -24.03
CA TYR A 72 -0.71 -2.41 -23.57
C TYR A 72 -1.79 -3.49 -23.77
N GLY A 73 -2.82 -3.22 -24.57
CA GLY A 73 -3.83 -4.20 -24.97
C GLY A 73 -4.85 -4.61 -23.89
N PRO A 74 -5.59 -5.71 -24.07
CA PRO A 74 -6.79 -6.02 -23.29
C PRO A 74 -6.54 -6.37 -21.82
N HIS A 75 -5.32 -6.68 -21.43
CA HIS A 75 -4.97 -7.03 -20.06
C HIS A 75 -4.38 -5.85 -19.27
N THR A 76 -4.40 -4.65 -19.84
CA THR A 76 -3.97 -3.44 -19.13
C THR A 76 -4.92 -3.10 -17.98
N GLN A 77 -4.35 -2.51 -16.94
CA GLN A 77 -5.09 -1.89 -15.85
C GLN A 77 -5.02 -0.35 -15.93
N LYS A 78 -4.61 0.19 -17.08
CA LYS A 78 -4.58 1.63 -17.35
C LYS A 78 -5.95 2.11 -17.78
N ASN A 79 -6.33 3.27 -17.31
CA ASN A 79 -7.66 3.80 -17.48
C ASN A 79 -7.62 5.14 -18.22
N MET A 80 -8.38 5.22 -19.29
CA MET A 80 -8.70 6.48 -19.99
C MET A 80 -10.14 6.84 -19.64
N THR A 81 -10.40 8.12 -19.29
CA THR A 81 -11.69 8.53 -18.76
C THR A 81 -11.96 10.01 -18.94
N ASP A 82 -13.15 10.45 -18.53
CA ASP A 82 -13.59 11.85 -18.49
C ASP A 82 -13.43 12.58 -19.83
N PRO A 83 -14.01 12.07 -20.94
CA PRO A 83 -13.94 12.76 -22.22
C PRO A 83 -14.69 14.09 -22.17
N ALA A 84 -14.12 15.11 -22.82
CA ALA A 84 -14.74 16.42 -22.97
C ALA A 84 -14.39 17.03 -24.34
N PHE A 85 -15.39 17.47 -25.09
CA PHE A 85 -15.13 18.15 -26.38
C PHE A 85 -14.60 19.57 -26.20
N SER A 86 -13.72 20.00 -27.10
CA SER A 86 -13.49 21.42 -27.26
C SER A 86 -14.77 22.12 -27.80
N PRO A 87 -15.02 23.38 -27.40
CA PRO A 87 -16.25 24.09 -27.87
C PRO A 87 -16.34 24.24 -29.39
N ASP A 88 -15.25 24.19 -30.11
CA ASP A 88 -15.19 24.24 -31.58
C ASP A 88 -15.34 22.85 -32.23
N GLY A 89 -15.44 21.79 -31.43
CA GLY A 89 -15.61 20.42 -31.91
C GLY A 89 -14.38 19.78 -32.57
N LYS A 90 -13.20 20.41 -32.53
CA LYS A 90 -12.00 19.90 -33.20
C LYS A 90 -11.25 18.87 -32.35
N TYR A 91 -11.32 19.03 -31.06
CA TYR A 91 -10.55 18.21 -30.14
C TYR A 91 -11.47 17.48 -29.14
N LEU A 92 -11.02 16.30 -28.74
CA LEU A 92 -11.55 15.59 -27.60
C LEU A 92 -10.45 15.52 -26.54
N TYR A 93 -10.71 16.06 -25.35
CA TYR A 93 -9.85 15.93 -24.18
C TYR A 93 -10.26 14.73 -23.36
N TYR A 94 -9.33 14.08 -22.71
CA TYR A 94 -9.62 12.98 -21.77
C TYR A 94 -8.48 12.80 -20.77
N THR A 95 -8.76 12.16 -19.65
CA THR A 95 -7.77 11.77 -18.65
C THR A 95 -7.14 10.43 -19.00
N ASP A 96 -5.80 10.31 -18.93
CA ASP A 96 -5.08 9.05 -19.13
C ASP A 96 -4.12 8.77 -17.98
N ASP A 97 -4.04 7.51 -17.51
CA ASP A 97 -3.05 7.04 -16.54
C ASP A 97 -1.70 6.82 -17.24
N VAL A 98 -0.81 7.80 -17.09
CA VAL A 98 0.52 7.81 -17.72
C VAL A 98 1.63 7.17 -16.86
N THR A 99 1.29 6.58 -15.73
CA THR A 99 2.28 5.84 -14.91
C THR A 99 2.85 4.66 -15.71
N SER A 100 4.11 4.30 -15.44
CA SER A 100 4.81 3.27 -16.20
C SER A 100 4.19 1.88 -16.09
N GLY A 101 4.34 1.08 -17.16
CA GLY A 101 3.88 -0.32 -17.22
C GLY A 101 2.37 -0.47 -17.36
N ARG A 102 1.93 -1.71 -17.49
CA ARG A 102 0.53 -2.09 -17.76
C ARG A 102 -0.35 -2.26 -16.53
N ILE A 103 0.24 -2.28 -15.34
CA ILE A 103 -0.45 -2.56 -14.08
C ILE A 103 -0.75 -1.23 -13.38
N TRP A 104 -1.95 -1.14 -12.82
CA TRP A 104 -2.32 -0.01 -11.99
C TRP A 104 -1.46 0.03 -10.72
N GLN A 105 -0.90 1.19 -10.45
CA GLN A 105 -0.01 1.38 -9.30
C GLN A 105 -0.80 1.93 -8.12
N TYR A 106 -0.92 1.13 -7.06
CA TYR A 106 -1.55 1.55 -5.81
C TYR A 106 -0.79 2.71 -5.13
N GLY A 107 0.52 2.70 -5.27
CA GLY A 107 1.38 3.67 -4.68
C GLY A 107 1.81 4.75 -5.68
N LYS A 108 0.94 5.72 -5.95
CA LYS A 108 1.24 6.77 -6.93
C LYS A 108 2.04 7.89 -6.28
N ASN A 109 3.29 8.04 -6.71
CA ASN A 109 4.14 9.14 -6.26
C ASN A 109 3.61 10.47 -6.81
N SER A 110 3.24 11.40 -5.93
CA SER A 110 2.71 12.72 -6.30
C SER A 110 3.75 13.68 -6.88
N THR A 111 5.03 13.34 -6.81
CA THR A 111 6.11 14.15 -7.39
C THR A 111 6.36 13.83 -8.87
N THR A 112 5.75 12.77 -9.38
CA THR A 112 5.82 12.38 -10.79
C THR A 112 4.46 12.59 -11.46
N GLU A 113 4.43 12.47 -12.78
CA GLU A 113 3.16 12.43 -13.53
C GLU A 113 2.38 11.17 -13.16
N LEU A 114 1.11 11.34 -12.81
CA LEU A 114 0.19 10.25 -12.48
C LEU A 114 -0.83 10.08 -13.59
N PHE A 115 -1.52 11.16 -13.88
CA PHE A 115 -2.53 11.28 -14.91
C PHE A 115 -2.25 12.54 -15.72
N ASN A 116 -2.44 12.45 -17.02
CA ASN A 116 -2.40 13.62 -17.90
C ASN A 116 -3.75 13.82 -18.58
N ILE A 117 -4.10 15.07 -18.79
CA ILE A 117 -5.14 15.40 -19.76
C ILE A 117 -4.50 15.29 -21.13
N MET A 118 -5.03 14.37 -21.92
CA MET A 118 -4.67 14.19 -23.31
C MET A 118 -5.56 15.03 -24.20
N ARG A 119 -5.05 15.40 -25.37
CA ARG A 119 -5.79 16.04 -26.44
C ARG A 119 -5.75 15.15 -27.67
N HIS A 120 -6.89 14.70 -28.13
CA HIS A 120 -7.08 13.94 -29.36
C HIS A 120 -7.62 14.87 -30.43
N ASP A 121 -6.95 14.94 -31.56
CA ASP A 121 -7.38 15.68 -32.73
C ASP A 121 -8.35 14.81 -33.55
N LEU A 122 -9.59 15.25 -33.67
CA LEU A 122 -10.65 14.47 -34.34
C LEU A 122 -10.50 14.46 -35.87
N GLU A 123 -9.68 15.33 -36.47
CA GLU A 123 -9.41 15.32 -37.88
C GLU A 123 -8.25 14.39 -38.24
N THR A 124 -7.16 14.44 -37.45
CA THR A 124 -5.95 13.65 -37.75
C THR A 124 -5.90 12.29 -37.05
N GLY A 125 -6.66 12.13 -35.98
CA GLY A 125 -6.62 10.94 -35.10
C GLY A 125 -5.41 10.89 -34.16
N GLU A 126 -4.62 11.97 -34.09
CA GLU A 126 -3.44 12.01 -33.21
C GLU A 126 -3.79 12.42 -31.79
N SER A 127 -3.18 11.74 -30.83
CA SER A 127 -3.29 12.06 -29.39
C SER A 127 -1.96 12.55 -28.83
N SER A 128 -2.00 13.60 -28.01
CA SER A 128 -0.82 14.13 -27.34
C SER A 128 -1.13 14.54 -25.90
N SER A 129 -0.14 14.48 -25.02
CA SER A 129 -0.26 15.02 -23.66
C SER A 129 -0.43 16.54 -23.72
N TYR A 130 -1.44 17.04 -23.02
CA TYR A 130 -1.82 18.46 -23.09
C TYR A 130 -1.63 19.19 -21.76
N ILE A 131 -2.07 18.61 -20.67
CA ILE A 131 -1.85 19.11 -19.30
C ILE A 131 -1.39 17.94 -18.45
N GLY A 132 -0.30 18.11 -17.72
CA GLY A 132 0.28 17.07 -16.87
C GLY A 132 1.27 17.66 -15.86
N GLY A 133 2.28 16.89 -15.51
CA GLY A 133 3.31 17.26 -14.56
C GLY A 133 3.03 16.77 -13.13
N ALA A 134 3.82 17.26 -12.17
CA ALA A 134 3.71 16.87 -10.77
C ALA A 134 2.30 17.08 -10.21
N GLY A 135 1.74 16.05 -9.57
CA GLY A 135 0.37 16.04 -9.07
C GLY A 135 -0.67 15.59 -10.10
N GLY A 136 -0.29 15.42 -11.39
CA GLY A 136 -1.17 15.01 -12.47
C GLY A 136 -2.22 16.05 -12.85
N ALA A 137 -3.07 15.70 -13.83
CA ALA A 137 -4.23 16.49 -14.24
C ALA A 137 -5.35 15.55 -14.67
N ILE A 138 -6.55 15.74 -14.16
CA ILE A 138 -7.74 14.92 -14.43
C ILE A 138 -8.99 15.78 -14.64
N VAL A 139 -10.04 15.18 -15.21
CA VAL A 139 -11.37 15.78 -15.42
C VAL A 139 -11.28 17.09 -16.23
N PRO A 140 -10.86 17.01 -17.50
CA PRO A 140 -10.80 18.19 -18.35
C PRO A 140 -12.18 18.78 -18.57
N THR A 141 -12.34 20.07 -18.27
CA THR A 141 -13.62 20.79 -18.44
C THR A 141 -13.36 22.14 -19.11
N PRO A 142 -13.37 22.18 -20.45
CA PRO A 142 -13.11 23.43 -21.19
C PRO A 142 -14.20 24.46 -20.95
N SER A 143 -13.80 25.74 -20.87
CA SER A 143 -14.76 26.84 -20.77
C SER A 143 -15.59 26.99 -22.04
N PRO A 144 -16.84 27.51 -21.97
CA PRO A 144 -17.71 27.66 -23.14
C PRO A 144 -17.10 28.50 -24.27
N ASP A 145 -16.21 29.44 -23.94
CA ASP A 145 -15.51 30.28 -24.91
C ASP A 145 -14.20 29.66 -25.44
N GLY A 146 -13.82 28.47 -24.95
CA GLY A 146 -12.62 27.75 -25.36
C GLY A 146 -11.30 28.38 -24.93
N LYS A 147 -11.30 29.37 -24.03
CA LYS A 147 -10.07 30.05 -23.61
C LYS A 147 -9.42 29.46 -22.39
N HIS A 148 -10.19 28.72 -21.57
CA HIS A 148 -9.71 28.16 -20.34
C HIS A 148 -10.03 26.67 -20.26
N MET A 149 -9.24 25.94 -19.45
CA MET A 149 -9.50 24.58 -19.05
C MET A 149 -9.56 24.54 -17.52
N ALA A 150 -10.71 24.17 -16.99
CA ALA A 150 -10.80 23.79 -15.59
C ALA A 150 -10.45 22.29 -15.43
N TYR A 151 -9.72 21.93 -14.38
CA TYR A 151 -9.29 20.56 -14.14
C TYR A 151 -8.91 20.34 -12.68
N LEU A 152 -8.82 19.08 -12.27
CA LEU A 152 -8.38 18.71 -10.93
C LEU A 152 -6.90 18.32 -10.95
N LYS A 153 -6.19 18.74 -9.92
CA LYS A 153 -4.77 18.45 -9.69
C LYS A 153 -4.56 18.08 -8.24
N ARG A 154 -3.61 17.19 -7.98
CA ARG A 154 -3.19 16.87 -6.61
C ARG A 154 -2.10 17.83 -6.12
N GLU A 155 -2.31 18.39 -4.94
CA GLU A 155 -1.31 19.12 -4.17
C GLU A 155 -1.15 18.45 -2.81
N ASP A 156 0.04 18.01 -2.48
CA ASP A 156 0.32 17.22 -1.29
C ASP A 156 -0.64 16.02 -1.15
N THR A 157 -1.57 16.07 -0.23
CA THR A 157 -2.58 15.04 0.02
C THR A 157 -3.99 15.48 -0.37
N LYS A 158 -4.13 16.55 -1.16
CA LYS A 158 -5.44 17.15 -1.50
C LYS A 158 -5.67 17.22 -2.99
N THR A 159 -6.90 17.02 -3.42
CA THR A 159 -7.33 17.33 -4.78
C THR A 159 -7.83 18.76 -4.83
N VAL A 160 -7.35 19.52 -5.78
CA VAL A 160 -7.57 20.96 -5.91
C VAL A 160 -8.08 21.28 -7.30
N LEU A 161 -9.04 22.20 -7.41
CA LEU A 161 -9.55 22.71 -8.69
C LEU A 161 -8.64 23.80 -9.23
N TYR A 162 -8.18 23.64 -10.47
CA TYR A 162 -7.32 24.55 -11.20
C TYR A 162 -8.00 25.10 -12.46
N LEU A 163 -7.55 26.26 -12.87
CA LEU A 163 -7.90 26.90 -14.13
C LEU A 163 -6.64 27.20 -14.91
N LYS A 164 -6.54 26.66 -16.12
CA LYS A 164 -5.48 26.96 -17.08
C LYS A 164 -5.99 27.95 -18.13
N ASP A 165 -5.27 29.04 -18.34
CA ASP A 165 -5.44 29.89 -19.52
C ASP A 165 -4.74 29.21 -20.70
N LEU A 166 -5.50 28.83 -21.73
CA LEU A 166 -5.00 28.00 -22.82
C LEU A 166 -4.10 28.78 -23.80
N LYS A 167 -4.14 30.10 -23.75
CA LYS A 167 -3.27 30.96 -24.59
C LYS A 167 -1.92 31.20 -23.92
N SER A 168 -1.90 31.58 -22.67
CA SER A 168 -0.68 31.88 -21.93
C SER A 168 -0.03 30.65 -21.29
N GLY A 169 -0.78 29.57 -21.11
CA GLY A 169 -0.35 28.36 -20.40
C GLY A 169 -0.28 28.53 -18.87
N VAL A 170 -0.72 29.67 -18.34
CA VAL A 170 -0.68 29.94 -16.90
C VAL A 170 -1.77 29.19 -16.16
N ASP A 171 -1.38 28.49 -15.09
CA ASP A 171 -2.28 27.81 -14.17
C ASP A 171 -2.63 28.69 -12.97
N ARG A 172 -3.90 28.66 -12.58
CA ARG A 172 -4.39 29.35 -11.40
C ARG A 172 -5.24 28.41 -10.55
N ARG A 173 -4.98 28.38 -9.26
CA ARG A 173 -5.76 27.66 -8.27
C ARG A 173 -7.10 28.33 -8.04
N LEU A 174 -8.22 27.60 -8.11
CA LEU A 174 -9.57 28.11 -7.89
C LEU A 174 -10.12 27.73 -6.52
N SER A 175 -9.89 26.49 -6.06
CA SER A 175 -10.40 26.00 -4.79
C SER A 175 -9.29 25.31 -4.02
N THR A 176 -9.47 25.22 -2.70
CA THR A 176 -8.46 24.60 -1.80
C THR A 176 -8.74 23.14 -1.48
N GLU A 177 -9.97 22.67 -1.62
CA GLU A 177 -10.34 21.30 -1.24
C GLU A 177 -11.50 20.78 -2.09
N ILE A 178 -11.24 19.68 -2.78
CA ILE A 178 -12.25 18.77 -3.33
C ILE A 178 -12.15 17.49 -2.49
N GLU A 179 -13.25 16.89 -2.16
CA GLU A 179 -13.49 15.96 -1.07
C GLU A 179 -12.59 14.70 -1.03
N ARG A 180 -11.99 14.28 -2.14
CA ARG A 180 -11.16 13.07 -2.19
C ARG A 180 -9.81 13.32 -2.83
N ASP A 181 -8.80 12.73 -2.23
CA ASP A 181 -7.49 12.57 -2.86
C ASP A 181 -7.58 11.51 -3.97
N HIS A 182 -7.23 11.87 -5.20
CA HIS A 182 -7.26 10.94 -6.33
C HIS A 182 -6.22 9.81 -6.25
N GLN A 183 -5.31 9.86 -5.28
CA GLN A 183 -4.43 8.73 -4.99
C GLN A 183 -5.14 7.61 -4.23
N GLU A 184 -6.10 7.94 -3.39
CA GLU A 184 -6.91 7.00 -2.62
C GLU A 184 -8.02 6.33 -3.45
N THR A 185 -8.22 6.78 -4.67
CA THR A 185 -9.26 6.26 -5.56
C THR A 185 -8.64 5.56 -6.77
N PHE A 186 -9.40 4.71 -7.46
CA PHE A 186 -9.05 4.21 -8.78
C PHE A 186 -8.99 5.33 -9.84
N GLY A 187 -9.12 6.53 -9.40
CA GLY A 187 -8.76 7.76 -10.06
C GLY A 187 -9.80 8.30 -11.00
N SER A 188 -10.67 7.56 -11.59
CA SER A 188 -11.30 8.05 -12.77
C SER A 188 -12.66 7.47 -13.10
N GLU A 189 -13.33 6.86 -12.15
CA GLU A 189 -14.63 6.24 -12.44
C GLU A 189 -15.80 6.96 -11.75
N GLY A 190 -15.84 8.27 -11.88
CA GLY A 190 -16.89 9.09 -11.26
C GLY A 190 -16.73 9.19 -9.73
N ASN A 191 -15.54 8.93 -9.22
CA ASN A 191 -15.24 9.07 -7.79
C ASN A 191 -14.96 10.51 -7.37
N PHE A 192 -14.74 11.39 -8.35
CA PHE A 192 -14.59 12.82 -8.11
C PHE A 192 -15.93 13.54 -8.31
N ALA A 193 -16.11 14.60 -7.57
CA ALA A 193 -17.16 15.53 -7.83
C ALA A 193 -16.96 16.14 -9.22
N TYR A 194 -17.84 15.81 -10.15
CA TYR A 194 -17.89 16.51 -11.41
C TYR A 194 -18.24 17.97 -11.18
N PHE A 195 -17.69 18.78 -12.04
CA PHE A 195 -17.95 20.20 -12.08
C PHE A 195 -18.18 20.63 -13.52
N ASP A 196 -18.90 21.71 -13.72
CA ASP A 196 -19.18 22.24 -15.04
C ASP A 196 -19.31 23.77 -15.00
N TRP A 197 -19.11 24.38 -16.13
CA TRP A 197 -19.27 25.81 -16.31
C TRP A 197 -20.72 26.22 -16.37
N THR A 198 -21.02 27.40 -15.85
CA THR A 198 -22.25 28.08 -16.25
C THR A 198 -22.13 28.54 -17.71
N PRO A 199 -23.23 28.59 -18.49
CA PRO A 199 -23.22 28.94 -19.90
C PRO A 199 -22.55 30.30 -20.22
N ASP A 200 -22.54 31.21 -19.26
CA ASP A 200 -21.90 32.52 -19.39
C ASP A 200 -20.38 32.50 -19.17
N GLY A 201 -19.81 31.34 -18.83
CA GLY A 201 -18.38 31.14 -18.57
C GLY A 201 -17.83 31.87 -17.35
N ARG A 202 -18.70 32.38 -16.46
CA ARG A 202 -18.27 33.14 -15.27
C ARG A 202 -18.13 32.34 -14.01
N HIS A 203 -18.82 31.21 -13.92
CA HIS A 203 -18.84 30.40 -12.73
C HIS A 203 -18.63 28.93 -13.08
N ILE A 204 -18.12 28.20 -12.09
CA ILE A 204 -18.08 26.75 -12.07
C ILE A 204 -19.04 26.27 -10.98
N VAL A 205 -19.90 25.33 -11.32
CA VAL A 205 -20.75 24.61 -10.39
C VAL A 205 -20.10 23.28 -10.07
N TYR A 206 -19.91 22.97 -8.80
CA TYR A 206 -19.29 21.73 -8.34
C TYR A 206 -19.91 21.27 -7.02
N TRP A 207 -19.68 20.04 -6.64
CA TRP A 207 -20.03 19.62 -5.30
C TRP A 207 -18.84 19.20 -4.47
N THR A 208 -18.93 19.53 -3.19
CA THR A 208 -17.96 19.11 -2.18
C THR A 208 -18.65 19.09 -0.82
N ALA A 209 -18.17 18.23 0.12
CA ALA A 209 -18.74 18.11 1.47
C ALA A 209 -20.27 17.94 1.51
N GLY A 210 -20.85 17.23 0.52
CA GLY A 210 -22.30 16.99 0.43
C GLY A 210 -23.13 18.20 0.03
N LYS A 211 -22.54 19.26 -0.52
CA LYS A 211 -23.22 20.50 -0.93
C LYS A 211 -22.87 20.86 -2.37
N LEU A 212 -23.79 21.50 -3.06
CA LEU A 212 -23.53 22.16 -4.35
C LEU A 212 -22.99 23.57 -4.12
N HIS A 213 -21.95 23.89 -4.86
CA HIS A 213 -21.27 25.18 -4.82
C HIS A 213 -21.29 25.86 -6.19
N LYS A 214 -21.29 27.18 -6.18
CA LYS A 214 -21.15 28.03 -7.36
C LYS A 214 -19.99 29.00 -7.12
N LEU A 215 -18.88 28.74 -7.78
CA LEU A 215 -17.64 29.49 -7.67
C LEU A 215 -17.50 30.50 -8.82
N ASN A 216 -17.33 31.76 -8.51
CA ASN A 216 -16.95 32.76 -9.51
C ASN A 216 -15.46 32.62 -9.83
N VAL A 217 -15.13 32.35 -11.09
CA VAL A 217 -13.74 32.06 -11.49
C VAL A 217 -12.82 33.28 -11.43
N GLN A 218 -13.35 34.50 -11.42
CA GLN A 218 -12.54 35.72 -11.36
C GLN A 218 -12.34 36.23 -9.93
N SER A 219 -13.44 36.38 -9.17
CA SER A 219 -13.40 36.90 -7.79
C SER A 219 -13.07 35.83 -6.76
N LEU A 220 -13.23 34.55 -7.09
CA LEU A 220 -13.13 33.38 -6.21
C LEU A 220 -14.24 33.35 -5.12
N ASP A 221 -15.30 34.13 -5.29
CA ASP A 221 -16.47 34.03 -4.42
C ASP A 221 -17.16 32.68 -4.62
N ASP A 222 -17.31 31.94 -3.55
CA ASP A 222 -17.92 30.61 -3.54
C ASP A 222 -19.21 30.62 -2.71
N VAL A 223 -20.33 30.28 -3.35
CA VAL A 223 -21.65 30.32 -2.75
C VAL A 223 -22.28 28.93 -2.77
N VAL A 224 -22.79 28.48 -1.64
CA VAL A 224 -23.54 27.24 -1.54
C VAL A 224 -24.92 27.40 -2.22
N ILE A 225 -25.25 26.50 -3.14
CA ILE A 225 -26.57 26.37 -3.74
C ILE A 225 -27.41 25.50 -2.81
N PRO A 226 -28.50 26.03 -2.20
CA PRO A 226 -29.33 25.23 -1.33
C PRO A 226 -30.14 24.20 -2.13
N VAL A 227 -30.07 22.94 -1.70
CA VAL A 227 -30.82 21.83 -2.28
C VAL A 227 -31.69 21.20 -1.19
N HIS A 228 -32.96 21.11 -1.41
CA HIS A 228 -33.92 20.44 -0.53
C HIS A 228 -34.51 19.22 -1.25
N ILE A 229 -34.23 18.04 -0.72
CA ILE A 229 -34.77 16.79 -1.25
C ILE A 229 -35.64 16.15 -0.17
N SER A 230 -36.87 15.85 -0.52
CA SER A 230 -37.78 15.05 0.31
C SER A 230 -38.04 13.73 -0.40
N ILE A 231 -37.69 12.64 0.25
CA ILE A 231 -37.89 11.29 -0.29
C ILE A 231 -38.64 10.46 0.75
N GLU A 232 -39.75 9.86 0.32
CA GLU A 232 -40.42 8.82 1.07
C GLU A 232 -39.95 7.44 0.57
N LYS A 233 -39.31 6.68 1.44
CA LYS A 233 -38.74 5.37 1.10
C LYS A 233 -39.11 4.33 2.14
N GLN A 234 -39.69 3.22 1.69
CA GLN A 234 -39.84 2.05 2.53
C GLN A 234 -38.50 1.38 2.71
N VAL A 235 -38.03 1.33 3.95
CA VAL A 235 -36.78 0.67 4.31
C VAL A 235 -37.11 -0.57 5.12
N GLN A 236 -36.70 -1.75 4.63
CA GLN A 236 -36.73 -2.96 5.43
C GLN A 236 -35.80 -2.79 6.64
N GLN A 237 -36.29 -3.09 7.81
CA GLN A 237 -35.46 -3.09 8.99
C GLN A 237 -34.50 -4.30 8.91
N PRO A 238 -33.20 -4.09 8.70
CA PRO A 238 -32.25 -5.21 8.64
C PRO A 238 -32.16 -5.88 10.00
N PRO A 239 -31.94 -7.20 10.07
CA PRO A 239 -31.63 -7.86 11.32
C PRO A 239 -30.33 -7.29 11.87
N ARG A 240 -30.42 -6.49 12.91
CA ARG A 240 -29.28 -5.88 13.60
C ARG A 240 -29.10 -6.58 14.93
N TYR A 241 -27.93 -7.17 15.11
CA TYR A 241 -27.50 -7.59 16.44
C TYR A 241 -26.99 -6.35 17.18
N ALA A 242 -27.32 -6.27 18.47
CA ALA A 242 -26.71 -5.25 19.32
C ALA A 242 -25.21 -5.55 19.42
N VAL A 243 -24.39 -4.68 18.90
CA VAL A 243 -22.93 -4.75 18.98
C VAL A 243 -22.46 -3.53 19.73
N ASP A 244 -21.73 -3.73 20.81
CA ASP A 244 -20.98 -2.65 21.43
C ASP A 244 -19.78 -2.31 20.52
N VAL A 245 -19.87 -1.16 19.87
CA VAL A 245 -18.86 -0.72 18.88
C VAL A 245 -17.59 -0.19 19.56
N ALA A 246 -17.68 0.26 20.80
CA ALA A 246 -16.59 0.87 21.56
C ALA A 246 -16.62 0.41 23.03
N PRO A 247 -16.41 -0.90 23.31
CA PRO A 247 -16.39 -1.40 24.68
C PRO A 247 -15.21 -0.78 25.44
N ASP A 248 -15.43 -0.49 26.73
CA ASP A 248 -14.39 0.05 27.62
C ASP A 248 -13.18 -0.90 27.73
N THR A 249 -13.41 -2.19 27.59
CA THR A 249 -12.38 -3.23 27.62
C THR A 249 -12.67 -4.29 26.55
N PHE A 250 -11.62 -4.88 25.99
CA PHE A 250 -11.71 -6.00 25.07
C PHE A 250 -10.53 -6.95 25.21
N ASP A 251 -10.73 -8.21 24.84
CA ASP A 251 -9.65 -9.18 24.80
C ASP A 251 -8.79 -9.01 23.57
N VAL A 252 -7.47 -9.03 23.75
CA VAL A 252 -6.51 -9.02 22.65
C VAL A 252 -6.60 -10.32 21.88
N LYS A 253 -7.01 -10.26 20.61
CA LYS A 253 -7.19 -11.43 19.73
C LYS A 253 -5.93 -11.87 19.01
N MET A 254 -4.92 -11.02 18.94
CA MET A 254 -3.65 -11.29 18.27
C MET A 254 -2.49 -10.67 19.03
N ILE A 255 -1.44 -11.46 19.25
CA ILE A 255 -0.14 -11.00 19.71
C ILE A 255 0.90 -11.25 18.63
N ARG A 256 2.00 -10.46 18.62
CA ARG A 256 3.01 -10.53 17.57
C ARG A 256 4.41 -10.69 18.16
N TRP A 257 5.27 -11.34 17.39
CA TRP A 257 6.71 -11.49 17.67
C TRP A 257 6.99 -11.99 19.08
N ALA A 258 6.25 -12.98 19.52
CA ALA A 258 6.45 -13.55 20.84
C ALA A 258 7.80 -14.29 20.90
N SER A 259 8.56 -14.05 21.97
CA SER A 259 9.84 -14.71 22.23
C SER A 259 9.91 -15.16 23.69
N LEU A 260 10.41 -16.38 23.90
CA LEU A 260 10.62 -16.93 25.25
C LEU A 260 11.97 -16.46 25.80
N SER A 261 11.99 -16.15 27.09
CA SER A 261 13.25 -15.93 27.81
C SER A 261 14.14 -17.18 27.79
N PRO A 262 15.47 -17.08 27.93
CA PRO A 262 16.36 -18.24 28.01
C PRO A 262 15.99 -19.23 29.11
N THR A 263 15.44 -18.75 30.21
CA THR A 263 14.95 -19.60 31.31
C THR A 263 13.57 -20.20 31.05
N LYS A 264 12.89 -19.80 29.95
CA LYS A 264 11.54 -20.24 29.56
C LYS A 264 10.46 -19.91 30.61
N GLN A 265 10.75 -19.02 31.54
CA GLN A 265 9.82 -18.60 32.59
C GLN A 265 8.99 -17.38 32.18
N THR A 266 9.45 -16.62 31.21
CA THR A 266 8.81 -15.40 30.76
C THR A 266 8.74 -15.37 29.23
N ALA A 267 7.62 -14.87 28.69
CA ALA A 267 7.47 -14.50 27.30
C ALA A 267 7.41 -12.99 27.15
N VAL A 268 8.10 -12.44 26.16
CA VAL A 268 7.90 -11.08 25.68
C VAL A 268 7.09 -11.12 24.38
N TYR A 269 6.17 -10.18 24.21
CA TYR A 269 5.36 -10.06 22.98
C TYR A 269 4.87 -8.63 22.79
N GLN A 270 4.43 -8.34 21.59
CA GLN A 270 3.78 -7.08 21.24
C GLN A 270 2.25 -7.27 21.20
N ALA A 271 1.54 -6.30 21.77
CA ALA A 271 0.10 -6.13 21.62
C ALA A 271 -0.24 -4.63 21.63
N LEU A 272 -1.12 -4.20 20.70
CA LEU A 272 -1.65 -2.83 20.66
C LEU A 272 -0.54 -1.75 20.69
N GLY A 273 0.53 -1.96 19.92
CA GLY A 273 1.65 -1.00 19.83
C GLY A 273 2.56 -0.95 21.05
N LYS A 274 2.43 -1.86 22.01
CA LYS A 274 3.27 -1.87 23.24
C LYS A 274 3.80 -3.26 23.52
N LEU A 275 4.92 -3.33 24.29
CA LEU A 275 5.57 -4.57 24.66
C LEU A 275 5.14 -5.01 26.07
N TYR A 276 4.86 -6.29 26.19
CA TYR A 276 4.44 -6.92 27.43
C TYR A 276 5.32 -8.12 27.77
N LEU A 277 5.48 -8.34 29.07
CA LEU A 277 6.06 -9.55 29.65
C LEU A 277 4.97 -10.36 30.33
N ARG A 278 4.93 -11.65 30.03
CA ARG A 278 4.05 -12.62 30.70
C ARG A 278 4.89 -13.64 31.44
N ASP A 279 4.67 -13.80 32.73
CA ASP A 279 5.18 -14.91 33.51
C ASP A 279 4.39 -16.17 33.11
N ILE A 280 5.10 -17.20 32.67
CA ILE A 280 4.47 -18.42 32.10
C ILE A 280 3.73 -19.21 33.18
N LYS A 281 4.28 -19.30 34.42
CA LYS A 281 3.72 -20.07 35.50
C LYS A 281 2.50 -19.41 36.15
N SER A 282 2.62 -18.14 36.47
CA SER A 282 1.54 -17.39 37.13
C SER A 282 0.53 -16.77 36.18
N GLY A 283 0.85 -16.68 34.89
CA GLY A 283 0.05 -15.97 33.89
C GLY A 283 0.05 -14.45 34.04
N ARG A 284 0.78 -13.87 35.00
CA ARG A 284 0.81 -12.44 35.25
C ARG A 284 1.44 -11.70 34.08
N VAL A 285 0.74 -10.69 33.61
CA VAL A 285 1.19 -9.79 32.53
C VAL A 285 1.59 -8.44 33.11
N LYS A 286 2.69 -7.88 32.63
CA LYS A 286 3.08 -6.49 32.89
C LYS A 286 3.61 -5.84 31.61
N ARG A 287 3.41 -4.54 31.46
CA ARG A 287 4.06 -3.77 30.42
C ARG A 287 5.57 -3.74 30.65
N LEU A 288 6.37 -3.91 29.58
CA LEU A 288 7.83 -3.94 29.62
C LEU A 288 8.41 -2.53 29.75
N THR A 289 7.97 -1.62 28.92
CA THR A 289 8.51 -0.25 28.85
C THR A 289 7.64 0.74 29.60
N ARG A 290 8.18 1.93 29.89
CA ARG A 290 7.44 3.04 30.51
C ARG A 290 7.27 4.25 29.58
N GLN A 291 7.60 4.09 28.31
CA GLN A 291 7.54 5.13 27.26
C GLN A 291 6.22 5.05 26.51
N ASN A 292 5.58 6.21 26.26
CA ASN A 292 4.30 6.31 25.56
C ASN A 292 4.39 7.05 24.22
N GLU A 293 5.51 7.69 23.96
CA GLU A 293 5.72 8.61 22.84
C GLU A 293 5.79 7.91 21.47
N HIS A 294 5.96 6.59 21.47
CA HIS A 294 6.09 5.79 20.28
C HIS A 294 5.46 4.41 20.44
N ASP A 295 5.13 3.77 19.35
CA ASP A 295 4.78 2.36 19.32
C ASP A 295 6.02 1.47 19.28
N GLU A 296 5.89 0.24 19.72
CA GLU A 296 6.96 -0.71 19.99
C GLU A 296 6.71 -2.04 19.29
N PHE A 297 7.75 -2.60 18.63
CA PHE A 297 7.62 -3.75 17.76
C PHE A 297 8.84 -4.68 17.87
N TYR A 298 8.71 -5.93 17.39
CA TYR A 298 9.78 -6.91 17.19
C TYR A 298 10.66 -7.15 18.42
N PRO A 299 10.09 -7.46 19.61
CA PRO A 299 10.92 -7.73 20.78
C PRO A 299 11.71 -9.05 20.65
N SER A 300 12.96 -9.05 21.10
CA SER A 300 13.80 -10.25 21.14
C SER A 300 14.73 -10.21 22.36
N PHE A 301 14.82 -11.33 23.09
CA PHE A 301 15.74 -11.47 24.22
C PHE A 301 17.20 -11.59 23.77
N SER A 302 18.13 -11.06 24.58
CA SER A 302 19.54 -11.45 24.54
C SER A 302 19.70 -12.88 25.03
N ARG A 303 20.77 -13.58 24.61
CA ARG A 303 21.00 -14.98 25.01
C ARG A 303 21.21 -15.17 26.51
N ASP A 304 21.72 -14.14 27.19
CA ASP A 304 21.85 -14.14 28.66
C ASP A 304 20.56 -13.78 29.40
N GLY A 305 19.49 -13.41 28.65
CA GLY A 305 18.18 -13.07 29.17
C GLY A 305 18.10 -11.75 29.92
N LYS A 306 19.16 -10.93 29.93
CA LYS A 306 19.20 -9.68 30.70
C LYS A 306 18.65 -8.47 29.98
N SER A 307 18.61 -8.53 28.65
CA SER A 307 18.18 -7.43 27.79
C SER A 307 17.15 -7.88 26.78
N ILE A 308 16.32 -6.92 26.32
CA ILE A 308 15.41 -7.08 25.20
C ILE A 308 15.71 -5.96 24.20
N VAL A 309 15.92 -6.33 22.95
CA VAL A 309 15.99 -5.42 21.81
C VAL A 309 14.62 -5.32 21.17
N TYR A 310 14.27 -4.15 20.67
CA TYR A 310 13.00 -3.89 20.00
C TYR A 310 13.12 -2.68 19.06
N THR A 311 12.14 -2.48 18.21
CA THR A 311 12.04 -1.28 17.37
C THR A 311 10.90 -0.39 17.82
N THR A 312 10.98 0.89 17.46
CA THR A 312 9.93 1.88 17.76
C THR A 312 9.49 2.59 16.50
N TRP A 313 8.32 3.22 16.57
CA TRP A 313 7.81 4.13 15.55
C TRP A 313 6.95 5.22 16.17
N SER A 314 7.13 6.43 15.69
CA SER A 314 6.18 7.53 15.81
C SER A 314 6.21 8.35 14.52
N ASP A 315 5.10 8.93 14.11
CA ASP A 315 5.04 9.74 12.88
C ASP A 315 5.88 11.02 13.00
N LYS A 316 6.12 11.47 14.22
CA LYS A 316 6.92 12.68 14.51
C LYS A 316 8.42 12.42 14.46
N ASP A 317 8.88 11.37 15.17
CA ASP A 317 10.32 11.12 15.41
C ASP A 317 10.85 9.93 14.58
N LEU A 318 9.99 9.33 13.77
CA LEU A 318 10.23 8.10 13.01
C LEU A 318 10.62 6.93 13.93
N GLY A 319 11.34 5.93 13.40
CA GLY A 319 11.70 4.73 14.14
C GLY A 319 13.13 4.71 14.63
N SER A 320 13.39 3.85 15.60
CA SER A 320 14.70 3.52 16.11
C SER A 320 14.77 2.08 16.60
N VAL A 321 15.97 1.49 16.63
CA VAL A 321 16.26 0.26 17.38
C VAL A 321 16.65 0.64 18.81
N ARG A 322 16.05 -0.02 19.79
CA ARG A 322 16.25 0.27 21.21
C ARG A 322 16.52 -1.00 22.02
N VAL A 323 17.20 -0.83 23.15
CA VAL A 323 17.45 -1.90 24.11
C VAL A 323 16.93 -1.50 25.48
N VAL A 324 16.24 -2.39 26.16
CA VAL A 324 15.75 -2.24 27.53
C VAL A 324 16.16 -3.44 28.37
N SER A 325 16.27 -3.25 29.70
CA SER A 325 16.45 -4.36 30.63
C SER A 325 15.27 -5.34 30.55
N ALA A 326 15.51 -6.64 30.64
CA ALA A 326 14.45 -7.64 30.73
C ALA A 326 13.55 -7.48 31.97
N SER A 327 13.99 -6.72 32.99
CA SER A 327 13.16 -6.35 34.14
C SER A 327 12.17 -5.22 33.81
N GLY A 328 12.37 -4.54 32.67
CA GLY A 328 11.57 -3.41 32.20
C GLY A 328 12.24 -2.06 32.49
N GLY A 329 11.62 -0.97 32.02
CA GLY A 329 12.07 0.38 32.25
C GLY A 329 12.04 1.27 31.01
N ILE A 330 13.01 2.17 30.89
CA ILE A 330 13.19 3.07 29.75
C ILE A 330 14.23 2.45 28.81
N GLY A 331 13.88 2.30 27.53
CA GLY A 331 14.80 1.80 26.52
C GLY A 331 15.79 2.86 26.04
N SER A 332 17.03 2.46 25.74
CA SER A 332 18.05 3.30 25.13
C SER A 332 18.17 3.04 23.65
N THR A 333 18.32 4.11 22.85
CA THR A 333 18.49 4.02 21.40
C THR A 333 19.84 3.46 21.02
N VAL A 334 19.86 2.62 19.99
CA VAL A 334 21.05 1.97 19.40
C VAL A 334 21.40 2.61 18.05
N THR A 335 20.38 2.86 17.22
CA THR A 335 20.56 3.47 15.89
C THR A 335 21.02 4.92 15.98
N THR A 336 21.82 5.35 15.00
CA THR A 336 22.43 6.68 14.94
C THR A 336 21.56 7.72 14.24
N GLU A 337 20.57 7.27 13.48
CA GLU A 337 19.66 8.11 12.71
C GLU A 337 18.25 7.53 12.75
N PRO A 338 17.21 8.36 12.54
CA PRO A 338 15.84 7.87 12.43
C PRO A 338 15.61 7.13 11.12
N GLY A 339 14.64 6.22 11.11
CA GLY A 339 14.27 5.42 9.93
C GLY A 339 13.20 4.39 10.25
N ILE A 340 12.85 3.54 9.31
CA ILE A 340 12.00 2.37 9.57
C ILE A 340 12.88 1.15 9.81
N TYR A 341 12.85 0.64 11.03
CA TYR A 341 13.67 -0.48 11.47
C TYR A 341 12.80 -1.66 11.90
N VAL A 342 13.17 -2.87 11.49
CA VAL A 342 12.43 -4.11 11.79
C VAL A 342 13.38 -5.26 12.15
N GLU A 343 12.86 -6.30 12.77
CA GLU A 343 13.51 -7.60 13.00
C GLU A 343 14.85 -7.55 13.77
N PRO A 344 14.99 -6.79 14.85
CA PRO A 344 16.27 -6.69 15.56
C PRO A 344 16.57 -7.97 16.33
N LYS A 345 17.82 -8.44 16.25
CA LYS A 345 18.34 -9.59 16.99
C LYS A 345 19.71 -9.30 17.58
N PHE A 346 19.97 -9.81 18.78
CA PHE A 346 21.30 -9.76 19.36
C PHE A 346 22.25 -10.77 18.75
N SER A 347 23.54 -10.41 18.65
CA SER A 347 24.60 -11.38 18.46
C SER A 347 24.74 -12.32 19.69
N PRO A 348 25.39 -13.49 19.56
CA PRO A 348 25.53 -14.45 20.66
C PRO A 348 26.03 -13.87 21.98
N LYS A 349 27.04 -12.99 21.96
CA LYS A 349 27.56 -12.30 23.16
C LYS A 349 26.83 -11.00 23.51
N GLY A 350 25.88 -10.58 22.66
CA GLY A 350 25.08 -9.38 22.88
C GLY A 350 25.81 -8.06 22.64
N ASN A 351 26.99 -8.07 22.03
CA ASN A 351 27.73 -6.86 21.69
C ASN A 351 27.17 -6.13 20.49
N ASN A 352 26.71 -6.92 19.50
CA ASN A 352 26.15 -6.42 18.26
C ASN A 352 24.64 -6.68 18.19
N ILE A 353 23.97 -5.90 17.36
CA ILE A 353 22.57 -6.07 17.02
C ILE A 353 22.45 -6.02 15.51
N VAL A 354 21.89 -7.06 14.91
CA VAL A 354 21.48 -7.07 13.51
C VAL A 354 20.02 -6.64 13.40
N PHE A 355 19.66 -5.88 12.36
CA PHE A 355 18.31 -5.45 12.05
C PHE A 355 18.18 -5.08 10.58
N ARG A 356 16.96 -4.99 10.10
CA ARG A 356 16.69 -4.53 8.75
C ARG A 356 16.19 -3.08 8.78
N ARG A 357 16.67 -2.27 7.82
CA ARG A 357 16.20 -0.92 7.52
C ARG A 357 15.37 -0.96 6.24
N LEU A 358 14.17 -0.42 6.28
CA LEU A 358 13.26 -0.34 5.15
C LEU A 358 13.26 1.06 4.53
N THR A 359 12.85 1.17 3.27
CA THR A 359 12.74 2.46 2.56
C THR A 359 11.65 3.35 3.14
N GLY A 360 10.54 2.79 3.53
CA GLY A 360 9.40 3.50 4.11
C GLY A 360 8.48 4.22 3.14
N GLY A 361 8.95 4.68 2.02
CA GLY A 361 8.17 5.44 1.04
C GLY A 361 7.38 4.58 0.05
N TYR A 362 7.04 3.36 0.40
CA TYR A 362 6.60 2.32 -0.53
C TYR A 362 5.36 2.68 -1.35
N LEU A 363 4.46 3.48 -0.83
CA LEU A 363 3.25 3.82 -1.55
C LEU A 363 3.27 5.23 -2.14
N LEU A 364 3.65 6.27 -1.42
CA LEU A 364 3.44 7.62 -1.95
C LEU A 364 4.13 8.71 -1.16
N SER A 365 4.66 8.36 0.00
CA SER A 365 5.38 9.31 0.81
C SER A 365 6.83 9.41 0.33
N PRO A 366 7.51 10.51 0.63
CA PRO A 366 8.95 10.58 0.49
C PRO A 366 9.62 9.37 1.14
N GLU A 367 10.71 8.92 0.58
CA GLU A 367 11.53 7.89 1.20
C GLU A 367 12.05 8.39 2.54
N TRP A 368 11.56 7.79 3.62
CA TRP A 368 11.85 8.21 5.00
C TRP A 368 13.13 7.56 5.53
N SER A 369 13.60 6.54 4.84
CA SER A 369 14.75 5.77 5.21
C SER A 369 15.54 5.48 3.95
N LEU A 370 16.65 6.18 3.80
CA LEU A 370 17.57 5.97 2.70
C LEU A 370 18.38 4.68 2.93
N GLU A 371 18.87 4.10 1.86
CA GLU A 371 19.75 2.94 1.89
C GLU A 371 19.17 1.73 2.68
N PRO A 372 18.10 1.11 2.19
CA PRO A 372 17.53 -0.09 2.80
C PRO A 372 18.56 -1.23 2.83
N GLY A 373 18.31 -2.23 3.67
CA GLY A 373 19.14 -3.40 3.78
C GLY A 373 19.26 -3.95 5.19
N ILE A 374 20.10 -4.96 5.36
CA ILE A 374 20.45 -5.52 6.66
C ILE A 374 21.64 -4.76 7.24
N TYR A 375 21.51 -4.32 8.47
CA TYR A 375 22.52 -3.54 9.20
C TYR A 375 22.99 -4.26 10.45
N LEU A 376 24.23 -3.98 10.81
CA LEU A 376 24.85 -4.40 12.06
C LEU A 376 25.23 -3.16 12.88
N ALA A 377 24.73 -3.06 14.10
CA ALA A 377 25.15 -2.02 15.04
C ALA A 377 26.02 -2.57 16.15
N ASP A 378 27.15 -1.90 16.43
CA ASP A 378 27.95 -2.11 17.62
C ASP A 378 27.41 -1.25 18.78
N ARG A 379 26.96 -1.88 19.84
CA ARG A 379 26.36 -1.21 21.00
C ARG A 379 27.33 -0.32 21.77
N LYS A 380 28.62 -0.66 21.80
CA LYS A 380 29.66 0.09 22.53
C LYS A 380 30.21 1.23 21.70
N ALA A 381 30.53 0.95 20.43
CA ALA A 381 31.04 1.93 19.48
C ALA A 381 29.95 2.93 19.02
N LYS A 382 28.68 2.57 19.17
CA LYS A 382 27.53 3.33 18.62
C LYS A 382 27.69 3.60 17.13
N THR A 383 28.10 2.57 16.40
CA THR A 383 28.22 2.58 14.95
C THR A 383 27.15 1.68 14.33
N MET A 384 26.81 1.95 13.10
CA MET A 384 25.85 1.19 12.32
C MET A 384 26.39 1.04 10.90
N GLU A 385 26.57 -0.19 10.44
CA GLU A 385 27.12 -0.50 9.12
C GLU A 385 26.15 -1.39 8.33
N LYS A 386 25.97 -1.12 7.04
CA LYS A 386 25.18 -1.96 6.14
C LYS A 386 25.96 -3.23 5.79
N VAL A 387 25.32 -4.38 5.93
CA VAL A 387 25.90 -5.69 5.62
C VAL A 387 25.46 -6.17 4.24
N THR A 388 24.15 -6.09 3.94
CA THR A 388 23.59 -6.47 2.62
C THR A 388 22.53 -5.45 2.19
N GLU A 389 22.25 -5.39 0.88
CA GLU A 389 21.19 -4.56 0.34
C GLU A 389 19.82 -5.22 0.45
N ASP A 390 19.79 -6.54 0.30
CA ASP A 390 18.59 -7.36 0.30
C ASP A 390 18.53 -8.30 1.49
N GLY A 391 17.37 -8.87 1.74
CA GLY A 391 17.12 -9.87 2.76
C GLY A 391 16.29 -9.39 3.94
N PHE A 392 15.82 -10.34 4.73
CA PHE A 392 15.00 -10.15 5.92
C PHE A 392 15.18 -11.29 6.92
N ASN A 393 14.62 -11.14 8.13
CA ASN A 393 14.77 -12.09 9.24
C ASN A 393 16.22 -12.44 9.56
N ALA A 394 17.12 -11.45 9.52
CA ALA A 394 18.53 -11.65 9.80
C ALA A 394 18.77 -12.06 11.25
N HIS A 395 19.61 -13.08 11.47
CA HIS A 395 19.92 -13.60 12.79
C HIS A 395 21.28 -14.26 12.85
N PHE A 396 21.78 -14.50 14.07
CA PHE A 396 22.98 -15.25 14.36
C PHE A 396 22.64 -16.69 14.78
N ALA A 397 23.49 -17.62 14.43
CA ALA A 397 23.51 -18.97 14.99
C ALA A 397 24.59 -19.09 16.09
N ALA A 398 25.40 -20.14 16.06
CA ALA A 398 26.46 -20.37 17.08
C ALA A 398 27.56 -19.31 17.06
N ASP A 399 27.93 -18.87 15.87
CA ASP A 399 29.11 -18.03 15.66
C ASP A 399 28.78 -16.53 15.72
N GLU A 400 29.74 -15.72 16.14
CA GLU A 400 29.64 -14.26 16.19
C GLU A 400 29.99 -13.57 14.88
N ASP A 401 30.59 -14.27 13.95
CA ASP A 401 31.18 -13.73 12.72
C ASP A 401 30.36 -14.03 11.46
N ARG A 402 29.21 -14.70 11.61
CA ARG A 402 28.36 -15.06 10.49
C ARG A 402 26.89 -14.69 10.73
N LEU A 403 26.27 -14.07 9.73
CA LEU A 403 24.84 -13.74 9.69
C LEU A 403 24.10 -14.69 8.75
N TYR A 404 22.90 -15.05 9.16
CA TYR A 404 21.94 -15.83 8.37
C TYR A 404 20.72 -14.95 8.10
N PHE A 405 20.20 -15.00 6.88
CA PHE A 405 19.02 -14.21 6.50
C PHE A 405 18.25 -14.90 5.37
N THR A 406 17.00 -14.53 5.22
CA THR A 406 16.13 -15.00 4.15
C THR A 406 16.10 -13.98 3.02
N SER A 407 16.11 -14.42 1.77
CA SER A 407 15.85 -13.57 0.62
C SER A 407 15.11 -14.36 -0.45
N TYR A 408 14.58 -13.64 -1.45
CA TYR A 408 13.96 -14.28 -2.60
C TYR A 408 15.03 -14.88 -3.53
N ALA A 409 14.74 -16.07 -4.04
CA ALA A 409 15.59 -16.67 -5.06
C ALA A 409 15.62 -15.77 -6.32
N PRO A 410 16.80 -15.48 -6.91
CA PRO A 410 16.94 -14.53 -8.02
C PRO A 410 16.03 -14.82 -9.23
N GLU A 411 15.78 -16.10 -9.50
CA GLU A 411 14.99 -16.53 -10.66
C GLU A 411 13.48 -16.69 -10.37
N SER A 412 13.07 -16.66 -9.10
CA SER A 412 11.72 -17.05 -8.68
C SER A 412 10.66 -15.95 -8.80
N LYS A 413 11.03 -14.74 -9.21
CA LYS A 413 10.10 -13.60 -9.30
C LYS A 413 9.26 -13.37 -8.02
N TYR A 414 9.87 -13.49 -6.84
CA TYR A 414 9.25 -13.32 -5.53
C TYR A 414 8.31 -14.44 -5.08
N THR A 415 8.50 -15.66 -5.53
CA THR A 415 7.68 -16.81 -5.10
C THR A 415 8.42 -17.81 -4.22
N GLU A 416 9.75 -17.94 -4.35
CA GLU A 416 10.56 -18.86 -3.56
C GLU A 416 11.52 -18.10 -2.65
N LEU A 417 11.64 -18.58 -1.42
CA LEU A 417 12.56 -18.02 -0.43
C LEU A 417 13.70 -18.97 -0.17
N GLU A 418 14.89 -18.41 -0.05
CA GLU A 418 16.11 -19.12 0.26
C GLU A 418 16.74 -18.60 1.55
N LEU A 419 17.42 -19.48 2.26
CA LEU A 419 18.28 -19.12 3.40
C LEU A 419 19.71 -18.86 2.93
N TYR A 420 20.19 -17.66 3.20
CA TYR A 420 21.53 -17.21 2.91
C TYR A 420 22.36 -17.03 4.17
N SER A 421 23.68 -17.01 4.00
CA SER A 421 24.58 -16.55 5.05
C SER A 421 25.75 -15.76 4.48
N VAL A 422 26.25 -14.79 5.25
CA VAL A 422 27.38 -13.90 4.91
C VAL A 422 28.28 -13.67 6.13
N ASP A 423 29.52 -13.19 5.90
CA ASP A 423 30.30 -12.61 6.98
C ASP A 423 29.72 -11.26 7.45
N LEU A 424 30.23 -10.69 8.52
CA LEU A 424 29.71 -9.40 9.06
C LEU A 424 29.94 -8.19 8.14
N LYS A 425 30.67 -8.37 7.04
CA LYS A 425 30.89 -7.34 6.02
C LYS A 425 30.16 -7.62 4.71
N GLY A 426 29.20 -8.54 4.73
CA GLY A 426 28.40 -8.91 3.57
C GLY A 426 29.15 -9.70 2.50
N ARG A 427 30.25 -10.34 2.85
CA ARG A 427 31.10 -11.14 1.93
C ARG A 427 30.93 -12.62 2.21
N ASP A 428 31.55 -13.48 1.37
CA ASP A 428 31.47 -14.95 1.48
C ASP A 428 30.00 -15.41 1.58
N GLU A 429 29.17 -14.90 0.65
CA GLU A 429 27.76 -15.27 0.58
C GLU A 429 27.62 -16.74 0.19
N ARG A 430 26.74 -17.43 0.90
CA ARG A 430 26.42 -18.84 0.65
C ARG A 430 24.92 -19.01 0.68
N THR A 431 24.37 -19.66 -0.34
CA THR A 431 22.98 -20.14 -0.34
C THR A 431 22.94 -21.51 0.33
N LEU A 432 22.13 -21.64 1.36
CA LEU A 432 22.14 -22.83 2.22
C LEU A 432 20.93 -23.74 2.00
N LEU A 433 19.74 -23.15 1.99
CA LEU A 433 18.48 -23.87 1.86
C LEU A 433 17.56 -23.17 0.88
N LYS A 434 16.73 -23.95 0.17
CA LYS A 434 15.56 -23.47 -0.52
C LYS A 434 14.35 -24.36 -0.18
N GLY A 435 13.15 -23.84 -0.33
CA GLY A 435 11.93 -24.60 -0.13
C GLY A 435 10.72 -23.92 -0.78
N ASP A 436 9.90 -24.71 -1.46
CA ASP A 436 8.64 -24.21 -2.03
C ASP A 436 7.69 -23.78 -0.91
N LYS A 437 7.01 -22.65 -1.11
CA LYS A 437 6.01 -22.08 -0.17
C LYS A 437 6.50 -21.89 1.27
N VAL A 438 7.81 -21.80 1.47
CA VAL A 438 8.40 -21.42 2.75
C VAL A 438 8.29 -19.89 2.89
N THR A 439 7.93 -19.42 4.08
CA THR A 439 7.76 -17.98 4.36
C THR A 439 8.70 -17.45 5.44
N GLU A 440 9.37 -18.32 6.19
CA GLU A 440 10.32 -17.95 7.24
C GLU A 440 11.30 -19.09 7.50
N TYR A 441 12.58 -18.75 7.67
CA TYR A 441 13.64 -19.65 8.16
C TYR A 441 14.24 -19.08 9.44
N GLN A 442 14.44 -19.94 10.44
CA GLN A 442 15.10 -19.60 11.71
C GLN A 442 16.09 -20.70 12.12
N LEU A 443 17.37 -20.44 12.00
CA LEU A 443 18.41 -21.37 12.47
C LEU A 443 18.50 -21.32 13.99
N SER A 444 18.64 -22.49 14.61
CA SER A 444 18.78 -22.57 16.09
C SER A 444 20.06 -21.88 16.57
N PRO A 445 20.10 -21.39 17.83
CA PRO A 445 21.28 -20.76 18.41
C PRO A 445 22.55 -21.61 18.40
N ASP A 446 22.46 -22.96 18.42
CA ASP A 446 23.59 -23.87 18.33
C ASP A 446 23.94 -24.28 16.89
N GLY A 447 23.14 -23.80 15.91
CA GLY A 447 23.35 -24.07 14.48
C GLY A 447 23.03 -25.49 14.04
N LYS A 448 22.30 -26.29 14.85
CA LYS A 448 22.02 -27.69 14.53
C LYS A 448 20.64 -27.97 14.00
N TRP A 449 19.70 -27.03 14.14
CA TRP A 449 18.32 -27.18 13.76
C TRP A 449 17.85 -25.99 12.93
N ILE A 450 16.96 -26.25 12.00
CA ILE A 450 16.25 -25.22 11.27
C ILE A 450 14.75 -25.30 11.61
N GLY A 451 14.19 -24.19 12.08
CA GLY A 451 12.74 -23.97 12.13
C GLY A 451 12.31 -23.23 10.89
N TYR A 452 11.23 -23.62 10.27
CA TYR A 452 10.71 -22.90 9.09
C TYR A 452 9.19 -22.99 9.03
N THR A 453 8.58 -22.06 8.32
CA THR A 453 7.13 -22.10 8.04
C THR A 453 6.89 -22.49 6.58
N HIS A 454 6.07 -23.51 6.39
CA HIS A 454 5.58 -23.93 5.09
C HIS A 454 4.07 -23.95 5.09
N GLN A 455 3.44 -23.29 4.13
CA GLN A 455 1.98 -23.17 4.03
C GLN A 455 1.31 -22.80 5.38
N ASN A 456 1.88 -21.81 6.07
CA ASN A 456 1.46 -21.31 7.38
C ASN A 456 1.70 -22.24 8.58
N ASN A 457 2.21 -23.46 8.42
CA ASN A 457 2.55 -24.34 9.53
C ASN A 457 4.05 -24.30 9.87
N ALA A 458 4.37 -24.47 11.13
CA ALA A 458 5.72 -24.53 11.62
C ALA A 458 6.29 -25.97 11.57
N PHE A 459 7.51 -26.06 11.06
CA PHE A 459 8.28 -27.30 10.90
C PHE A 459 9.66 -27.17 11.53
N VAL A 460 10.25 -28.30 11.87
CA VAL A 460 11.62 -28.43 12.34
C VAL A 460 12.34 -29.55 11.60
N ALA A 461 13.59 -29.29 11.20
CA ALA A 461 14.49 -30.29 10.65
C ALA A 461 15.90 -30.12 11.23
N PRO A 462 16.74 -31.17 11.25
CA PRO A 462 18.18 -31.01 11.49
C PRO A 462 18.77 -30.09 10.41
N PHE A 463 19.69 -29.22 10.80
CA PHE A 463 20.46 -28.41 9.87
C PHE A 463 21.85 -29.01 9.68
N LEU A 464 22.17 -29.33 8.42
CA LEU A 464 23.47 -29.89 8.04
C LEU A 464 24.11 -28.96 6.99
N SER A 465 25.26 -28.40 7.31
CA SER A 465 26.06 -27.64 6.33
C SER A 465 26.91 -28.59 5.51
N THR A 466 26.58 -28.75 4.25
CA THR A 466 27.33 -29.60 3.31
C THR A 466 28.23 -28.81 2.35
N GLY A 467 28.14 -27.46 2.41
CA GLY A 467 28.75 -26.59 1.42
C GLY A 467 27.96 -26.47 0.11
N LEU A 468 26.82 -27.19 -0.01
CA LEU A 468 25.89 -27.14 -1.13
C LEU A 468 24.52 -26.69 -0.64
N GLN A 469 23.77 -26.01 -1.50
CA GLN A 469 22.36 -25.68 -1.25
C GLN A 469 21.56 -26.98 -1.11
N GLN A 470 20.69 -27.03 -0.10
CA GLN A 470 19.80 -28.15 0.15
C GLN A 470 18.35 -27.72 -0.09
N GLU A 471 17.53 -28.64 -0.56
CA GLU A 471 16.11 -28.46 -0.72
C GLU A 471 15.35 -29.04 0.49
N LEU A 472 14.50 -28.25 1.10
CA LEU A 472 13.58 -28.68 2.16
C LEU A 472 12.23 -29.03 1.53
N ASP A 473 12.06 -30.27 1.17
CA ASP A 473 10.78 -30.85 0.78
C ASP A 473 10.17 -31.56 1.98
N ILE A 474 8.84 -31.45 2.17
CA ILE A 474 8.12 -32.06 3.26
C ILE A 474 7.85 -33.56 2.96
N GLU A 475 7.66 -33.88 1.70
CA GLU A 475 7.29 -35.24 1.27
C GLU A 475 8.51 -36.10 0.90
N ASP A 476 9.59 -35.49 0.40
CA ASP A 476 10.79 -36.20 -0.09
C ASP A 476 12.10 -35.57 0.45
N SER A 477 12.11 -35.23 1.72
CA SER A 477 13.30 -34.69 2.37
C SER A 477 14.31 -35.77 2.69
N GLY A 478 15.56 -35.58 2.28
CA GLY A 478 16.69 -36.44 2.71
C GLY A 478 17.01 -36.36 4.22
N LEU A 479 16.38 -35.43 4.94
CA LEU A 479 16.49 -35.22 6.40
C LEU A 479 15.14 -35.44 7.08
N PRO A 480 15.09 -35.87 8.35
CA PRO A 480 13.84 -36.01 9.08
C PRO A 480 13.19 -34.64 9.31
N VAL A 481 12.00 -34.46 8.78
CA VAL A 481 11.19 -33.24 8.94
C VAL A 481 10.02 -33.53 9.88
N ALA A 482 9.77 -32.63 10.84
CA ALA A 482 8.66 -32.73 11.75
C ALA A 482 7.79 -31.47 11.70
N GLN A 483 6.49 -31.64 11.42
CA GLN A 483 5.52 -30.58 11.63
C GLN A 483 5.24 -30.43 13.13
N VAL A 484 5.44 -29.22 13.66
CA VAL A 484 5.27 -28.94 15.10
C VAL A 484 3.98 -28.15 15.40
N SER A 485 3.44 -27.41 14.45
CA SER A 485 2.15 -26.74 14.59
C SER A 485 1.01 -27.55 13.97
N LYS A 486 -0.21 -27.43 14.54
CA LYS A 486 -1.41 -28.13 14.02
C LYS A 486 -2.31 -27.25 13.17
N ARG A 487 -2.19 -25.92 13.25
CA ARG A 487 -3.05 -24.97 12.53
C ARG A 487 -2.23 -23.90 11.82
N ALA A 488 -1.52 -23.07 12.58
CA ALA A 488 -0.63 -22.05 12.05
C ALA A 488 0.55 -21.90 12.99
N GLY A 489 1.67 -21.40 12.47
CA GLY A 489 2.86 -21.13 13.23
C GLY A 489 3.53 -19.88 12.68
N GLU A 490 3.25 -18.73 13.28
CA GLU A 490 3.83 -17.44 12.89
C GLU A 490 4.84 -16.96 13.92
N TYR A 491 5.80 -16.16 13.47
CA TYR A 491 6.81 -15.54 14.32
C TYR A 491 7.65 -16.57 15.07
N LEU A 492 8.34 -17.40 14.33
CA LEU A 492 9.20 -18.45 14.89
C LEU A 492 10.31 -17.85 15.76
N SER A 493 10.56 -18.45 16.90
CA SER A 493 11.61 -18.03 17.82
C SER A 493 12.21 -19.23 18.57
N TRP A 494 13.51 -19.42 18.46
CA TRP A 494 14.22 -20.43 19.25
C TRP A 494 14.49 -19.94 20.67
N SER A 495 14.41 -20.85 21.63
CA SER A 495 14.99 -20.63 22.94
C SER A 495 16.51 -20.52 22.85
N ALA A 496 17.16 -19.79 23.74
CA ALA A 496 18.62 -19.64 23.74
C ALA A 496 19.37 -20.98 23.89
N GLY A 497 18.74 -21.98 24.45
CA GLY A 497 19.30 -23.35 24.60
C GLY A 497 19.08 -24.25 23.38
N SER A 498 18.47 -23.77 22.32
CA SER A 498 18.16 -24.52 21.08
C SER A 498 17.23 -25.75 21.28
N ASP A 499 16.64 -25.90 22.43
CA ASP A 499 15.83 -27.06 22.80
C ASP A 499 14.31 -26.83 22.62
N ARG A 500 13.91 -25.63 22.25
CA ARG A 500 12.51 -25.28 21.94
C ARG A 500 12.40 -24.27 20.82
N LEU A 501 11.53 -24.59 19.87
CA LEU A 501 10.98 -23.63 18.94
C LEU A 501 9.63 -23.16 19.45
N SER A 502 9.39 -21.86 19.47
CA SER A 502 8.08 -21.25 19.80
C SER A 502 7.51 -20.53 18.60
N TRP A 503 6.19 -20.46 18.54
CA TRP A 503 5.43 -19.71 17.53
C TRP A 503 4.15 -19.17 18.17
N SER A 504 3.48 -18.25 17.47
CA SER A 504 2.18 -17.74 17.90
C SER A 504 1.09 -18.06 16.90
N HIS A 505 -0.13 -18.17 17.42
CA HIS A 505 -1.35 -18.22 16.65
C HIS A 505 -2.44 -17.46 17.41
N GLY A 506 -2.90 -16.34 16.83
CA GLY A 506 -3.83 -15.44 17.51
C GLY A 506 -3.23 -14.87 18.82
N ALA A 507 -3.91 -15.06 19.92
CA ALA A 507 -3.47 -14.60 21.25
C ALA A 507 -2.66 -15.66 22.04
N THR A 508 -2.28 -16.77 21.43
CA THR A 508 -1.62 -17.89 22.09
C THR A 508 -0.20 -18.11 21.58
N VAL A 509 0.73 -18.32 22.49
CA VAL A 509 2.10 -18.77 22.20
C VAL A 509 2.20 -20.26 22.45
N PHE A 510 2.78 -20.97 21.51
CA PHE A 510 3.06 -22.40 21.54
C PHE A 510 4.56 -22.64 21.56
N SER A 511 4.99 -23.79 22.07
CA SER A 511 6.39 -24.23 22.02
C SER A 511 6.50 -25.75 22.17
#